data_a16570b3926d4553ef249e01b3eb6f40
#
_entry.id   a16570b3926d4553ef249e01b3eb6f40
#
_cell.length_a   1.000
_cell.length_b   1.000
_cell.length_c   1.000
_cell.angle_alpha   90.00
_cell.angle_beta   90.00
_cell.angle_gamma   90.00
#
_symmetry.space_group_name_H-M   'P 1'
#
loop_
_entity.id
_entity.type
_entity.pdbx_description
1 polymer ?
#
loop_
_entity_poly.entity_id
_entity_poly.type
_entity_poly.pdbx_seq_one_letter_code
_entity_poly.pdbx_strand_id
1 'polypeptide(L)'
;MRDRFNERYIAAIKADCMHECCMEGGFVKLSKADTFIEYCFEMACAHMNRGLDVLTEWRYRKDQYCKITDTIVYDFAHYSKHDSSHSVSILETIELVIGDERIVKLSRGDLWLLLESAYSHDIGMALTGEELYNLWSNPDFKEYL
;
A
#
# COMPACT_ATOMS: atom_id res chain seq x y z
N MET A 1 15.27 5.50 8.88
CA MET A 1 14.22 5.40 7.85
C MET A 1 13.15 6.49 7.96
N ARG A 2 12.62 6.78 9.16
CA ARG A 2 11.58 7.82 9.39
C ARG A 2 11.95 9.20 8.92
N ASP A 3 13.19 9.62 9.18
CA ASP A 3 13.65 10.98 8.81
C ASP A 3 13.65 11.19 7.30
N ARG A 4 13.98 10.16 6.51
CA ARG A 4 13.99 10.22 5.05
C ARG A 4 12.62 10.53 4.44
N PHE A 5 11.54 9.89 4.90
CA PHE A 5 10.19 10.15 4.39
C PHE A 5 9.67 11.52 4.83
N ASN A 6 9.96 11.92 6.05
CA ASN A 6 9.61 13.24 6.53
C ASN A 6 10.29 14.35 5.71
N GLU A 7 11.58 14.20 5.41
CA GLU A 7 12.32 15.13 4.56
C GLU A 7 11.76 15.19 3.14
N ARG A 8 11.46 14.03 2.52
CA ARG A 8 10.80 13.95 1.20
C ARG A 8 9.44 14.66 1.21
N TYR A 9 8.63 14.41 2.23
CA TYR A 9 7.30 15.00 2.38
C TYR A 9 7.37 16.53 2.52
N ILE A 10 8.25 17.03 3.40
CA ILE A 10 8.46 18.47 3.60
C ILE A 10 9.00 19.12 2.32
N ALA A 11 9.93 18.48 1.63
CA ALA A 11 10.50 19.01 0.39
C ALA A 11 9.43 19.10 -0.70
N ALA A 12 8.58 18.06 -0.87
CA ALA A 12 7.52 18.02 -1.85
C ALA A 12 6.44 19.08 -1.59
N ILE A 13 6.03 19.28 -0.32
CA ILE A 13 5.06 20.32 0.04
C ILE A 13 5.64 21.73 -0.18
N LYS A 14 6.91 21.96 0.18
CA LYS A 14 7.56 23.26 -0.01
C LYS A 14 7.69 23.63 -1.49
N ALA A 15 7.90 22.68 -2.37
CA ALA A 15 7.97 22.91 -3.81
C ALA A 15 6.64 23.47 -4.39
N ASP A 16 5.51 23.15 -3.73
CA ASP A 16 4.16 23.57 -4.18
C ASP A 16 3.61 24.77 -3.41
N CYS A 17 4.08 25.04 -2.21
CA CYS A 17 3.50 26.03 -1.31
C CYS A 17 4.40 27.28 -1.19
N MET A 18 4.07 28.35 -1.93
CA MET A 18 4.63 29.70 -1.71
C MET A 18 4.04 30.39 -0.46
N HIS A 19 3.26 29.70 0.39
CA HIS A 19 2.67 30.24 1.61
C HIS A 19 3.11 29.45 2.86
N GLU A 20 3.80 30.14 3.77
CA GLU A 20 4.35 29.65 5.04
C GLU A 20 3.31 29.18 6.10
N CYS A 21 2.04 28.96 5.76
CA CYS A 21 0.96 28.85 6.74
C CYS A 21 0.59 27.41 7.19
N CYS A 22 1.31 26.37 6.78
CA CYS A 22 0.87 24.97 7.04
C CYS A 22 1.71 24.17 8.04
N MET A 23 2.58 24.79 8.84
CA MET A 23 3.57 24.06 9.67
C MET A 23 3.29 24.01 11.18
N GLU A 24 2.09 24.36 11.64
CA GLU A 24 1.72 24.28 13.08
C GLU A 24 0.76 23.10 13.37
N GLY A 25 1.15 21.90 13.06
CA GLY A 25 0.47 20.68 13.52
C GLY A 25 1.49 19.74 14.14
N GLY A 26 1.39 19.51 15.44
CA GLY A 26 2.30 18.62 16.16
C GLY A 26 2.43 17.28 15.45
N PHE A 27 3.64 16.89 15.09
CA PHE A 27 3.96 15.62 14.46
C PHE A 27 3.44 14.48 15.33
N VAL A 28 2.36 13.86 14.92
CA VAL A 28 1.93 12.59 15.48
C VAL A 28 3.07 11.62 15.23
N LYS A 29 3.53 10.95 16.28
CA LYS A 29 4.58 9.92 16.23
C LYS A 29 4.04 8.71 15.49
N LEU A 30 3.82 8.86 14.17
CA LEU A 30 3.27 7.85 13.29
C LEU A 30 4.34 6.82 12.97
N SER A 31 3.96 5.57 12.89
CA SER A 31 4.90 4.47 12.90
C SER A 31 4.87 3.70 11.59
N LYS A 32 5.98 3.15 11.19
CA LYS A 32 6.12 1.95 10.37
C LYS A 32 5.61 2.00 8.92
N ALA A 33 5.53 3.16 8.28
CA ALA A 33 5.38 3.20 6.82
C ALA A 33 6.64 2.58 6.17
N ASP A 34 6.45 1.63 5.28
CA ASP A 34 7.52 0.99 4.53
C ASP A 34 7.84 1.77 3.26
N THR A 35 6.88 2.56 2.74
CA THR A 35 6.96 3.33 1.50
C THR A 35 6.55 4.78 1.71
N PHE A 36 6.90 5.66 0.76
CA PHE A 36 6.51 7.07 0.83
C PHE A 36 5.01 7.28 0.62
N ILE A 37 4.37 6.48 -0.25
CA ILE A 37 2.92 6.48 -0.45
C ILE A 37 2.21 6.15 0.88
N GLU A 38 2.68 5.12 1.59
CA GLU A 38 2.11 4.75 2.89
C GLU A 38 2.31 5.85 3.93
N TYR A 39 3.47 6.49 3.94
CA TYR A 39 3.73 7.64 4.80
C TYR A 39 2.77 8.80 4.52
N CYS A 40 2.56 9.15 3.24
CA CYS A 40 1.61 10.19 2.85
C CYS A 40 0.17 9.83 3.25
N PHE A 41 -0.20 8.55 3.13
CA PHE A 41 -1.51 8.07 3.59
C PHE A 41 -1.68 8.22 5.11
N GLU A 42 -0.68 7.84 5.90
CA GLU A 42 -0.69 8.02 7.36
C GLU A 42 -0.84 9.50 7.74
N MET A 43 -0.12 10.39 7.04
CA MET A 43 -0.23 11.84 7.25
C MET A 43 -1.62 12.36 6.89
N ALA A 44 -2.19 11.94 5.76
CA ALA A 44 -3.55 12.32 5.35
C ALA A 44 -4.62 11.82 6.35
N CYS A 45 -4.41 10.66 6.98
CA CYS A 45 -5.29 10.16 8.03
C CYS A 45 -5.17 10.97 9.33
N ALA A 46 -3.96 11.39 9.71
CA ALA A 46 -3.72 12.11 10.97
C ALA A 46 -4.46 13.46 11.06
N HIS A 47 -4.73 14.09 9.94
CA HIS A 47 -5.38 15.42 9.87
C HIS A 47 -6.91 15.37 9.76
N MET A 48 -7.54 14.21 9.84
CA MET A 48 -8.99 14.07 9.62
C MET A 48 -9.74 13.45 10.80
N ASN A 49 -10.98 13.90 11.00
CA ASN A 49 -11.92 13.21 11.89
C ASN A 49 -12.08 11.75 11.44
N ARG A 50 -11.98 10.79 12.38
CA ARG A 50 -12.01 9.35 12.12
C ARG A 50 -10.85 8.81 11.24
N GLY A 51 -9.80 9.58 11.04
CA GLY A 51 -8.62 9.12 10.30
C GLY A 51 -7.91 7.96 11.00
N LEU A 52 -7.99 7.89 12.34
CA LEU A 52 -7.43 6.79 13.12
C LEU A 52 -8.14 5.46 12.84
N ASP A 53 -9.46 5.47 12.63
CA ASP A 53 -10.24 4.26 12.29
C ASP A 53 -9.78 3.72 10.93
N VAL A 54 -9.64 4.62 9.95
CA VAL A 54 -9.18 4.26 8.59
C VAL A 54 -7.75 3.73 8.60
N LEU A 55 -6.88 4.35 9.39
CA LEU A 55 -5.49 3.90 9.53
C LEU A 55 -5.39 2.53 10.22
N THR A 56 -6.25 2.28 11.21
CA THR A 56 -6.32 0.99 11.90
C THR A 56 -6.81 -0.11 10.97
N GLU A 57 -7.83 0.19 10.16
CA GLU A 57 -8.35 -0.72 9.14
C GLU A 57 -7.27 -1.06 8.11
N TRP A 58 -6.56 -0.05 7.59
CA TRP A 58 -5.45 -0.27 6.67
C TRP A 58 -4.38 -1.20 7.26
N ARG A 59 -3.93 -0.94 8.48
CA ARG A 59 -2.91 -1.76 9.14
C ARG A 59 -3.35 -3.20 9.34
N TYR A 60 -4.62 -3.41 9.69
CA TYR A 60 -5.20 -4.73 9.78
C TYR A 60 -5.19 -5.45 8.43
N ARG A 61 -5.67 -4.80 7.36
CA ARG A 61 -5.69 -5.37 6.01
C ARG A 61 -4.29 -5.69 5.50
N LYS A 62 -3.35 -4.77 5.65
CA LYS A 62 -1.94 -4.98 5.30
C LYS A 62 -1.38 -6.24 5.96
N ASP A 63 -1.62 -6.41 7.26
CA ASP A 63 -1.19 -7.61 7.99
C ASP A 63 -1.82 -8.90 7.44
N GLN A 64 -3.11 -8.86 7.05
CA GLN A 64 -3.76 -10.01 6.42
C GLN A 64 -3.17 -10.28 5.02
N TYR A 65 -2.97 -9.27 4.20
CA TYR A 65 -2.36 -9.42 2.87
C TYR A 65 -0.96 -10.02 2.96
N CYS A 66 -0.11 -9.51 3.85
CA CYS A 66 1.23 -10.05 4.06
C CYS A 66 1.19 -11.53 4.47
N LYS A 67 0.29 -11.93 5.38
CA LYS A 67 0.14 -13.32 5.78
C LYS A 67 -0.31 -14.23 4.64
N ILE A 68 -1.22 -13.74 3.79
CA ILE A 68 -1.72 -14.50 2.63
C ILE A 68 -0.61 -14.64 1.59
N THR A 69 0.07 -13.55 1.23
CA THR A 69 1.13 -13.59 0.21
C THR A 69 2.34 -14.40 0.66
N ASP A 70 2.66 -14.41 1.95
CA ASP A 70 3.73 -15.27 2.49
C ASP A 70 3.44 -16.77 2.29
N THR A 71 2.17 -17.19 2.13
CA THR A 71 1.83 -18.59 1.80
C THR A 71 2.11 -18.93 0.35
N ILE A 72 2.02 -17.98 -0.58
CA ILE A 72 2.25 -18.20 -2.01
C ILE A 72 3.66 -18.74 -2.28
N VAL A 73 4.65 -18.27 -1.51
CA VAL A 73 6.06 -18.71 -1.65
C VAL A 73 6.22 -20.21 -1.43
N TYR A 74 5.40 -20.82 -0.58
CA TYR A 74 5.45 -22.27 -0.32
C TYR A 74 4.84 -23.07 -1.47
N ASP A 75 3.77 -22.59 -2.07
CA ASP A 75 3.04 -23.29 -3.13
C ASP A 75 3.72 -23.10 -4.50
N PHE A 76 4.40 -21.98 -4.69
CA PHE A 76 5.03 -21.58 -5.95
C PHE A 76 6.53 -21.33 -5.80
N ALA A 77 7.26 -22.23 -5.17
CA ALA A 77 8.69 -22.11 -4.86
C ALA A 77 9.61 -21.84 -6.08
N HIS A 78 9.14 -22.07 -7.30
CA HIS A 78 9.87 -21.85 -8.55
C HIS A 78 9.54 -20.52 -9.24
N TYR A 79 8.59 -19.75 -8.69
CA TYR A 79 8.24 -18.43 -9.20
C TYR A 79 9.01 -17.33 -8.47
N SER A 80 8.97 -16.12 -9.01
CA SER A 80 9.51 -14.93 -8.33
C SER A 80 8.87 -14.76 -6.94
N LYS A 81 9.61 -14.16 -6.02
CA LYS A 81 9.11 -13.88 -4.66
C LYS A 81 7.83 -13.06 -4.71
N HIS A 82 6.71 -13.67 -4.34
CA HIS A 82 5.42 -13.02 -4.13
C HIS A 82 5.13 -12.85 -2.63
N ASP A 83 6.13 -12.36 -1.90
CA ASP A 83 6.00 -12.02 -0.48
C ASP A 83 5.68 -10.53 -0.29
N SER A 84 5.51 -10.11 0.95
CA SER A 84 5.23 -8.70 1.28
C SER A 84 6.28 -7.71 0.75
N SER A 85 7.53 -8.16 0.51
CA SER A 85 8.58 -7.31 -0.07
C SER A 85 8.32 -6.98 -1.54
N HIS A 86 7.60 -7.84 -2.26
CA HIS A 86 7.17 -7.58 -3.64
C HIS A 86 6.19 -6.40 -3.71
N SER A 87 5.19 -6.37 -2.84
CA SER A 87 4.24 -5.25 -2.74
C SER A 87 4.94 -3.92 -2.44
N VAL A 88 5.94 -3.93 -1.54
CA VAL A 88 6.77 -2.74 -1.27
C VAL A 88 7.52 -2.30 -2.52
N SER A 89 8.14 -3.23 -3.27
CA SER A 89 8.88 -2.91 -4.49
C SER A 89 7.97 -2.33 -5.60
N ILE A 90 6.72 -2.81 -5.70
CA ILE A 90 5.72 -2.24 -6.60
C ILE A 90 5.43 -0.79 -6.21
N LEU A 91 5.17 -0.52 -4.93
CA LEU A 91 4.92 0.83 -4.44
C LEU A 91 6.11 1.76 -4.67
N GLU A 92 7.34 1.30 -4.41
CA GLU A 92 8.56 2.08 -4.69
C GLU A 92 8.69 2.38 -6.19
N THR A 93 8.30 1.45 -7.07
CA THR A 93 8.29 1.69 -8.52
C THR A 93 7.23 2.73 -8.90
N ILE A 94 6.03 2.64 -8.32
CA ILE A 94 4.96 3.63 -8.51
C ILE A 94 5.43 5.01 -8.04
N GLU A 95 6.12 5.09 -6.89
CA GLU A 95 6.71 6.34 -6.37
C GLU A 95 7.68 6.98 -7.37
N LEU A 96 8.56 6.18 -7.98
CA LEU A 96 9.49 6.65 -9.00
C LEU A 96 8.79 7.21 -10.25
N VAL A 97 7.67 6.58 -10.66
CA VAL A 97 6.90 7.00 -11.84
C VAL A 97 6.08 8.25 -11.58
N ILE A 98 5.40 8.32 -10.43
CA ILE A 98 4.52 9.44 -10.09
C ILE A 98 5.34 10.66 -9.65
N GLY A 99 6.36 10.46 -8.83
CA GLY A 99 7.19 11.49 -8.21
C GLY A 99 6.56 12.11 -6.96
N ASP A 100 7.41 12.49 -6.02
CA ASP A 100 7.02 12.96 -4.68
C ASP A 100 6.04 14.15 -4.71
N GLU A 101 6.27 15.11 -5.62
CA GLU A 101 5.45 16.33 -5.77
C GLU A 101 3.99 16.02 -6.17
N ARG A 102 3.76 14.91 -6.85
CA ARG A 102 2.41 14.47 -7.23
C ARG A 102 1.79 13.58 -6.16
N ILE A 103 2.59 12.73 -5.52
CA ILE A 103 2.13 11.83 -4.46
C ILE A 103 1.53 12.63 -3.30
N VAL A 104 2.18 13.72 -2.87
CA VAL A 104 1.67 14.56 -1.77
C VAL A 104 0.34 15.28 -2.08
N LYS A 105 -0.05 15.34 -3.36
CA LYS A 105 -1.31 15.95 -3.84
C LYS A 105 -2.45 14.92 -3.97
N LEU A 106 -2.12 13.64 -3.88
CA LEU A 106 -3.13 12.57 -3.96
C LEU A 106 -4.08 12.65 -2.77
N SER A 107 -5.35 12.40 -3.05
CA SER A 107 -6.34 12.30 -1.98
C SER A 107 -6.06 11.04 -1.12
N ARG A 108 -6.59 11.04 0.09
CA ARG A 108 -6.55 9.85 0.95
C ARG A 108 -7.12 8.60 0.26
N GLY A 109 -8.18 8.79 -0.55
CA GLY A 109 -8.80 7.70 -1.31
C GLY A 109 -7.87 7.16 -2.40
N ASP A 110 -7.18 8.03 -3.13
CA ASP A 110 -6.21 7.62 -4.14
C ASP A 110 -5.04 6.86 -3.52
N LEU A 111 -4.50 7.36 -2.41
CA LEU A 111 -3.41 6.71 -1.67
C LEU A 111 -3.86 5.34 -1.15
N TRP A 112 -5.07 5.24 -0.59
CA TRP A 112 -5.67 3.96 -0.16
C TRP A 112 -5.77 2.97 -1.33
N LEU A 113 -6.29 3.41 -2.47
CA LEU A 113 -6.44 2.53 -3.65
C LEU A 113 -5.09 2.03 -4.18
N LEU A 114 -4.06 2.88 -4.19
CA LEU A 114 -2.71 2.46 -4.58
C LEU A 114 -2.17 1.39 -3.62
N LEU A 115 -2.33 1.60 -2.32
CA LEU A 115 -1.91 0.64 -1.29
C LEU A 115 -2.68 -0.68 -1.41
N GLU A 116 -4.02 -0.63 -1.49
CA GLU A 116 -4.86 -1.81 -1.66
C GLU A 116 -4.46 -2.58 -2.92
N SER A 117 -4.32 -1.91 -4.05
CA SER A 117 -3.94 -2.54 -5.32
C SER A 117 -2.58 -3.23 -5.23
N ALA A 118 -1.58 -2.59 -4.63
CA ALA A 118 -0.24 -3.14 -4.52
C ALA A 118 -0.15 -4.34 -3.58
N TYR A 119 -0.93 -4.38 -2.51
CA TYR A 119 -0.91 -5.49 -1.55
C TYR A 119 -1.86 -6.63 -1.91
N SER A 120 -2.92 -6.36 -2.69
CA SER A 120 -3.93 -7.38 -3.01
C SER A 120 -3.78 -8.04 -4.38
N HIS A 121 -2.90 -7.53 -5.28
CA HIS A 121 -2.84 -7.97 -6.67
C HIS A 121 -2.54 -9.47 -6.85
N ASP A 122 -1.76 -10.06 -5.94
CA ASP A 122 -1.37 -11.47 -6.00
C ASP A 122 -2.23 -12.40 -5.12
N ILE A 123 -3.24 -11.88 -4.41
CA ILE A 123 -4.06 -12.69 -3.50
C ILE A 123 -4.72 -13.87 -4.22
N GLY A 124 -5.09 -13.67 -5.49
CA GLY A 124 -5.66 -14.74 -6.32
C GLY A 124 -4.73 -15.95 -6.53
N MET A 125 -3.43 -15.81 -6.24
CA MET A 125 -2.47 -16.92 -6.29
C MET A 125 -2.47 -17.77 -5.01
N ALA A 126 -3.06 -17.28 -3.91
CA ALA A 126 -3.09 -17.97 -2.62
C ALA A 126 -4.26 -18.97 -2.49
N LEU A 127 -4.68 -19.56 -3.61
CA LEU A 127 -5.73 -20.59 -3.60
C LEU A 127 -5.14 -21.93 -3.13
N THR A 128 -5.85 -22.60 -2.22
CA THR A 128 -5.52 -23.97 -1.86
C THR A 128 -5.70 -24.91 -3.06
N GLY A 129 -4.99 -26.04 -3.06
CA GLY A 129 -5.13 -27.06 -4.12
C GLY A 129 -6.58 -27.52 -4.31
N GLU A 130 -7.37 -27.59 -3.22
CA GLU A 130 -8.80 -27.93 -3.26
C GLU A 130 -9.64 -26.83 -3.92
N GLU A 131 -9.42 -25.57 -3.55
CA GLU A 131 -10.10 -24.42 -4.17
C GLU A 131 -9.76 -24.31 -5.65
N LEU A 132 -8.50 -24.51 -6.01
CA LEU A 132 -8.06 -24.53 -7.40
C LEU A 132 -8.72 -25.66 -8.18
N TYR A 133 -8.78 -26.87 -7.62
CA TYR A 133 -9.48 -27.99 -8.24
C TYR A 133 -10.98 -27.73 -8.44
N ASN A 134 -11.63 -27.14 -7.44
CA ASN A 134 -13.04 -26.77 -7.50
C ASN A 134 -13.29 -25.70 -8.57
N LEU A 135 -12.41 -24.69 -8.65
CA LEU A 135 -12.48 -23.67 -9.69
C LEU A 135 -12.33 -24.27 -11.10
N TRP A 136 -11.31 -25.09 -11.33
CA TRP A 136 -11.08 -25.78 -12.61
C TRP A 136 -12.19 -26.78 -12.97
N SER A 137 -12.90 -27.31 -11.98
CA SER A 137 -13.99 -28.25 -12.17
C SER A 137 -15.33 -27.54 -12.45
N ASN A 138 -15.41 -26.23 -12.19
CA ASN A 138 -16.62 -25.44 -12.40
C ASN A 138 -16.88 -25.24 -13.93
N PRO A 139 -18.06 -25.69 -14.46
CA PRO A 139 -18.40 -25.52 -15.86
C PRO A 139 -18.42 -24.05 -16.31
N ASP A 140 -18.96 -23.16 -15.47
CA ASP A 140 -19.06 -21.73 -15.76
C ASP A 140 -17.68 -21.09 -15.90
N PHE A 141 -16.70 -21.50 -15.09
CA PHE A 141 -15.32 -21.01 -15.21
C PHE A 141 -14.67 -21.47 -16.52
N LYS A 142 -14.94 -22.70 -16.97
CA LYS A 142 -14.42 -23.23 -18.25
C LYS A 142 -14.97 -22.50 -19.47
N GLU A 143 -16.17 -21.95 -19.37
CA GLU A 143 -16.78 -21.17 -20.47
C GLU A 143 -16.10 -19.82 -20.70
N TYR A 144 -15.38 -19.28 -19.68
CA TYR A 144 -14.65 -18.02 -19.77
C TYR A 144 -13.19 -18.15 -20.24
N LEU A 145 -12.67 -19.38 -20.40
CA LEU A 145 -11.32 -19.67 -20.87
C LEU A 145 -11.30 -20.06 -22.35
#